data_241fc2b80cd135d04c811928aaa5d8de
#
_entry.id   241fc2b80cd135d04c811928aaa5d8de
#
_cell.length_a   1.000
_cell.length_b   1.000
_cell.length_c   1.000
_cell.angle_alpha   90.00
_cell.angle_beta   90.00
_cell.angle_gamma   90.00
#
_symmetry.space_group_name_H-M   'P 1'
#
loop_
_entity.id
_entity.type
_entity.pdbx_description
1 polymer ?
#
loop_
_entity_poly.entity_id
_entity_poly.type
_entity_poly.pdbx_seq_one_letter_code
_entity_poly.pdbx_strand_id
1 'polypeptide(L)'
;MPDQEKLFVRRVGEGKPVLVLSGLGMQSWLWLPFLFASRKKYEFIIPDWRGFGGSKDCAIPEMDAISSHWNDVNTLIKQLKLDQFILIGYSMGATTAMHGFKHGGLAQKLKAYLHIDQTPKIPVDDSWQYGLLGQKHPLFKSLLLDIQNVLSANRQATQFEDLATSARDQLVKAWGGFLELQSSNSYSPKLFKAALNCPFLQKYLMPIQRLDYLLWYVENYLNHDEDYREAISQVNCPTTFFIGRSSTLYPETGQTIIAQSLSNAKAVYFERSGHTPLITQPRKFSQEIGKFLENQSQ
;
A
#
# COMPACT_ATOMS: atom_id res chain seq x y z
N MET A 1 12.48 -5.18 16.02
CA MET A 1 12.19 -3.78 15.70
C MET A 1 12.65 -2.87 16.84
N PRO A 2 12.70 -1.53 16.70
CA PRO A 2 13.20 -0.66 17.80
C PRO A 2 12.40 -0.79 19.09
N ASP A 3 11.12 -1.09 19.01
CA ASP A 3 10.18 -1.32 20.12
C ASP A 3 10.15 -2.76 20.64
N GLN A 4 11.14 -3.59 20.27
CA GLN A 4 11.27 -5.01 20.61
C GLN A 4 10.20 -5.94 19.99
N GLU A 5 9.26 -5.43 19.24
CA GLU A 5 8.29 -6.24 18.50
C GLU A 5 8.95 -7.06 17.38
N LYS A 6 8.30 -8.15 16.99
CA LYS A 6 8.80 -9.07 15.96
C LYS A 6 7.95 -8.97 14.70
N LEU A 7 8.48 -8.32 13.68
CA LEU A 7 7.84 -8.32 12.37
C LEU A 7 7.96 -9.70 11.72
N PHE A 8 6.86 -10.23 11.23
CA PHE A 8 6.90 -11.43 10.40
C PHE A 8 7.45 -11.08 9.02
N VAL A 9 8.43 -11.84 8.56
CA VAL A 9 9.05 -11.67 7.24
C VAL A 9 9.04 -13.01 6.51
N ARG A 10 8.34 -13.08 5.40
CA ARG A 10 8.39 -14.22 4.49
C ARG A 10 9.64 -14.15 3.63
N ARG A 11 10.41 -15.21 3.62
CA ARG A 11 11.57 -15.35 2.73
C ARG A 11 11.35 -16.52 1.78
N VAL A 12 11.51 -16.29 0.47
CA VAL A 12 11.27 -17.32 -0.55
C VAL A 12 12.31 -17.19 -1.66
N GLY A 13 12.93 -18.31 -2.00
CA GLY A 13 13.95 -18.38 -3.05
C GLY A 13 15.38 -18.16 -2.53
N GLU A 14 16.29 -18.02 -3.48
CA GLU A 14 17.73 -17.87 -3.23
C GLU A 14 18.35 -16.96 -4.31
N GLY A 15 19.46 -16.31 -4.00
CA GLY A 15 20.18 -15.45 -4.93
C GLY A 15 20.08 -13.96 -4.62
N LYS A 16 19.87 -13.10 -5.63
CA LYS A 16 19.88 -11.65 -5.48
C LYS A 16 18.69 -11.20 -4.62
N PRO A 17 18.89 -10.36 -3.59
CA PRO A 17 17.81 -9.95 -2.69
C PRO A 17 16.82 -9.01 -3.37
N VAL A 18 15.54 -9.29 -3.17
CA VAL A 18 14.40 -8.46 -3.59
C VAL A 18 13.53 -8.19 -2.37
N LEU A 19 13.51 -6.95 -1.90
CA LEU A 19 12.61 -6.50 -0.86
C LEU A 19 11.26 -6.13 -1.47
N VAL A 20 10.17 -6.70 -0.95
CA VAL A 20 8.82 -6.47 -1.48
C VAL A 20 7.96 -5.84 -0.40
N LEU A 21 7.54 -4.60 -0.62
CA LEU A 21 6.69 -3.82 0.27
C LEU A 21 5.26 -3.82 -0.24
N SER A 22 4.38 -4.45 0.52
CA SER A 22 2.98 -4.68 0.14
C SER A 22 2.10 -3.43 0.27
N GLY A 23 0.94 -3.43 -0.39
CA GLY A 23 -0.13 -2.48 -0.11
C GLY A 23 -0.78 -2.73 1.26
N LEU A 24 -1.59 -1.75 1.71
CA LEU A 24 -2.35 -1.86 2.96
C LEU A 24 -3.25 -3.10 2.93
N GLY A 25 -3.21 -3.90 3.98
CA GLY A 25 -4.00 -5.12 4.12
C GLY A 25 -3.49 -6.33 3.35
N MET A 26 -2.53 -6.15 2.46
CA MET A 26 -2.00 -7.24 1.64
C MET A 26 -0.95 -8.05 2.43
N GLN A 27 -1.21 -9.34 2.60
CA GLN A 27 -0.29 -10.26 3.27
C GLN A 27 0.77 -10.81 2.32
N SER A 28 1.94 -11.13 2.84
CA SER A 28 3.12 -11.56 2.08
C SER A 28 2.91 -12.77 1.17
N TRP A 29 2.03 -13.71 1.54
CA TRP A 29 1.75 -14.90 0.74
C TRP A 29 1.04 -14.60 -0.58
N LEU A 30 0.34 -13.46 -0.69
CA LEU A 30 -0.37 -13.04 -1.91
C LEU A 30 0.59 -12.72 -3.07
N TRP A 31 1.87 -12.50 -2.78
CA TRP A 31 2.90 -12.29 -3.80
C TRP A 31 3.40 -13.58 -4.45
N LEU A 32 3.26 -14.73 -3.78
CA LEU A 32 3.86 -15.98 -4.22
C LEU A 32 3.52 -16.38 -5.66
N PRO A 33 2.26 -16.26 -6.14
CA PRO A 33 1.94 -16.62 -7.52
C PRO A 33 2.72 -15.84 -8.58
N PHE A 34 3.18 -14.63 -8.26
CA PHE A 34 3.85 -13.73 -9.18
C PHE A 34 5.39 -13.84 -9.11
N LEU A 35 5.91 -14.28 -7.98
CA LEU A 35 7.36 -14.29 -7.69
C LEU A 35 7.98 -15.68 -7.78
N PHE A 36 7.18 -16.73 -7.63
CA PHE A 36 7.65 -18.10 -7.47
C PHE A 36 8.47 -18.59 -8.67
N ALA A 37 8.16 -18.17 -9.89
CA ALA A 37 8.92 -18.54 -11.09
C ALA A 37 10.39 -18.08 -11.03
N SER A 38 10.65 -16.95 -10.39
CA SER A 38 11.98 -16.32 -10.29
C SER A 38 12.79 -16.74 -9.06
N ARG A 39 12.24 -17.60 -8.18
CA ARG A 39 12.84 -17.96 -6.89
C ARG A 39 14.20 -18.66 -6.91
N LYS A 40 14.62 -19.19 -8.07
CA LYS A 40 15.96 -19.79 -8.25
C LYS A 40 17.08 -18.77 -8.52
N LYS A 41 16.70 -17.51 -8.79
CA LYS A 41 17.64 -16.41 -9.10
C LYS A 41 17.54 -15.28 -8.08
N TYR A 42 16.40 -15.19 -7.38
CA TYR A 42 16.09 -14.10 -6.46
C TYR A 42 15.55 -14.64 -5.14
N GLU A 43 16.05 -14.05 -4.05
CA GLU A 43 15.49 -14.21 -2.72
C GLU A 43 14.51 -13.09 -2.46
N PHE A 44 13.23 -13.42 -2.34
CA PHE A 44 12.16 -12.45 -2.02
C PHE A 44 11.99 -12.34 -0.51
N ILE A 45 12.10 -11.11 0.00
CA ILE A 45 12.00 -10.73 1.40
C ILE A 45 10.75 -9.88 1.53
N ILE A 46 9.68 -10.42 2.13
CA ILE A 46 8.34 -9.84 2.11
C ILE A 46 7.83 -9.71 3.54
N PRO A 47 7.95 -8.53 4.18
CA PRO A 47 7.38 -8.31 5.50
C PRO A 47 5.85 -8.23 5.43
N ASP A 48 5.16 -8.77 6.44
CA ASP A 48 3.77 -8.43 6.73
C ASP A 48 3.75 -7.17 7.60
N TRP A 49 2.94 -6.18 7.19
CA TRP A 49 2.79 -4.95 7.95
C TRP A 49 2.19 -5.22 9.34
N ARG A 50 2.50 -4.36 10.31
CA ARG A 50 1.88 -4.38 11.64
C ARG A 50 0.36 -4.39 11.52
N GLY A 51 -0.30 -5.24 12.29
CA GLY A 51 -1.76 -5.44 12.24
C GLY A 51 -2.23 -6.44 11.18
N PHE A 52 -1.31 -7.01 10.38
CA PHE A 52 -1.68 -7.94 9.30
C PHE A 52 -0.86 -9.23 9.32
N GLY A 53 -1.46 -10.29 8.77
CA GLY A 53 -0.78 -11.57 8.54
C GLY A 53 -0.08 -12.11 9.78
N GLY A 54 1.20 -12.44 9.64
CA GLY A 54 2.05 -12.90 10.75
C GLY A 54 2.47 -11.81 11.73
N SER A 55 2.20 -10.53 11.42
CA SER A 55 2.46 -9.36 12.29
C SER A 55 1.18 -8.77 12.90
N LYS A 56 0.05 -9.51 12.87
CA LYS A 56 -1.27 -9.03 13.32
C LYS A 56 -1.31 -8.64 14.80
N ASP A 57 -0.48 -9.27 15.62
CA ASP A 57 -0.47 -9.09 17.07
C ASP A 57 0.58 -8.07 17.55
N CYS A 58 1.35 -7.47 16.65
CA CYS A 58 2.30 -6.42 17.00
C CYS A 58 1.58 -5.25 17.70
N ALA A 59 2.26 -4.59 18.62
CA ALA A 59 1.77 -3.37 19.23
C ALA A 59 1.78 -2.21 18.23
N ILE A 60 0.85 -1.26 18.38
CA ILE A 60 0.84 -0.01 17.62
C ILE A 60 1.97 0.87 18.17
N PRO A 61 2.88 1.36 17.30
CA PRO A 61 3.93 2.26 17.73
C PRO A 61 3.39 3.68 17.96
N GLU A 62 4.17 4.51 18.65
CA GLU A 62 3.79 5.90 18.94
C GLU A 62 3.76 6.79 17.69
N MET A 63 4.56 6.44 16.67
CA MET A 63 4.65 7.21 15.43
C MET A 63 3.50 6.87 14.48
N ASP A 64 3.27 7.74 13.50
CA ASP A 64 2.34 7.49 12.41
C ASP A 64 2.69 6.21 11.61
N ALA A 65 1.74 5.73 10.82
CA ALA A 65 1.89 4.44 10.16
C ALA A 65 3.04 4.41 9.14
N ILE A 66 3.22 5.45 8.34
CA ILE A 66 4.26 5.46 7.29
C ILE A 66 5.65 5.56 7.90
N SER A 67 5.86 6.46 8.86
CA SER A 67 7.12 6.58 9.59
C SER A 67 7.48 5.28 10.33
N SER A 68 6.50 4.64 10.95
CA SER A 68 6.67 3.36 11.65
C SER A 68 7.04 2.24 10.69
N HIS A 69 6.35 2.12 9.57
CA HIS A 69 6.67 1.13 8.54
C HIS A 69 8.04 1.35 7.95
N TRP A 70 8.42 2.61 7.73
CA TRP A 70 9.79 2.90 7.30
C TRP A 70 10.83 2.48 8.35
N ASN A 71 10.61 2.75 9.62
CA ASN A 71 11.51 2.31 10.69
C ASN A 71 11.66 0.78 10.75
N ASP A 72 10.58 0.06 10.57
CA ASP A 72 10.58 -1.41 10.51
C ASP A 72 11.38 -1.89 9.30
N VAL A 73 11.14 -1.33 8.13
CA VAL A 73 11.85 -1.65 6.88
C VAL A 73 13.34 -1.32 7.00
N ASN A 74 13.69 -0.14 7.52
CA ASN A 74 15.08 0.27 7.71
C ASN A 74 15.81 -0.66 8.70
N THR A 75 15.14 -1.10 9.75
CA THR A 75 15.67 -2.09 10.70
C THR A 75 15.90 -3.44 10.01
N LEU A 76 14.95 -3.89 9.21
CA LEU A 76 15.07 -5.12 8.42
C LEU A 76 16.25 -5.05 7.45
N ILE A 77 16.40 -3.93 6.71
CA ILE A 77 17.52 -3.70 5.80
C ILE A 77 18.85 -3.78 6.55
N LYS A 78 18.96 -3.15 7.73
CA LYS A 78 20.17 -3.18 8.56
C LYS A 78 20.48 -4.58 9.10
N GLN A 79 19.48 -5.27 9.61
CA GLN A 79 19.63 -6.63 10.17
C GLN A 79 20.06 -7.66 9.12
N LEU A 80 19.49 -7.57 7.91
CA LEU A 80 19.84 -8.45 6.80
C LEU A 80 21.04 -7.94 6.00
N LYS A 81 21.62 -6.81 6.39
CA LYS A 81 22.76 -6.16 5.69
C LYS A 81 22.50 -6.01 4.20
N LEU A 82 21.28 -5.61 3.83
CA LEU A 82 20.91 -5.43 2.43
C LEU A 82 21.60 -4.19 1.86
N ASP A 83 22.31 -4.41 0.77
CA ASP A 83 22.91 -3.35 -0.05
C ASP A 83 22.80 -3.76 -1.52
N GLN A 84 22.65 -2.77 -2.42
CA GLN A 84 22.47 -3.00 -3.85
C GLN A 84 21.38 -4.05 -4.15
N PHE A 85 20.22 -3.91 -3.51
CA PHE A 85 19.08 -4.81 -3.65
C PHE A 85 18.00 -4.24 -4.59
N ILE A 86 17.10 -5.10 -5.04
CA ILE A 86 15.92 -4.71 -5.81
C ILE A 86 14.78 -4.41 -4.84
N LEU A 87 14.06 -3.31 -5.07
CA LEU A 87 12.87 -2.94 -4.30
C LEU A 87 11.62 -3.03 -5.17
N ILE A 88 10.57 -3.66 -4.65
CA ILE A 88 9.22 -3.63 -5.20
C ILE A 88 8.33 -2.95 -4.18
N GLY A 89 7.72 -1.80 -4.52
CA GLY A 89 6.77 -1.09 -3.68
C GLY A 89 5.40 -1.02 -4.34
N TYR A 90 4.37 -1.50 -3.65
CA TYR A 90 2.99 -1.45 -4.11
C TYR A 90 2.13 -0.62 -3.17
N SER A 91 1.42 0.40 -3.71
CA SER A 91 0.49 1.22 -2.92
C SER A 91 1.17 1.79 -1.66
N MET A 92 0.67 1.55 -0.45
CA MET A 92 1.29 1.96 0.80
C MET A 92 2.76 1.54 0.92
N GLY A 93 3.15 0.39 0.35
CA GLY A 93 4.55 -0.02 0.30
C GLY A 93 5.42 0.89 -0.55
N ALA A 94 4.87 1.47 -1.62
CA ALA A 94 5.55 2.49 -2.42
C ALA A 94 5.62 3.84 -1.67
N THR A 95 4.58 4.20 -0.90
CA THR A 95 4.65 5.38 0.00
C THR A 95 5.76 5.21 1.04
N THR A 96 5.84 4.03 1.68
CA THR A 96 6.91 3.71 2.63
C THR A 96 8.31 3.78 1.99
N ALA A 97 8.44 3.32 0.74
CA ALA A 97 9.69 3.44 -0.02
C ALA A 97 10.06 4.90 -0.27
N MET A 98 9.10 5.72 -0.72
CA MET A 98 9.31 7.16 -0.95
C MET A 98 9.65 7.90 0.33
N HIS A 99 9.03 7.53 1.46
CA HIS A 99 9.42 8.05 2.77
C HIS A 99 10.89 7.70 3.10
N GLY A 100 11.29 6.47 2.79
CA GLY A 100 12.69 6.05 2.91
C GLY A 100 13.64 6.77 1.97
N PHE A 101 13.21 7.18 0.77
CA PHE A 101 14.01 8.02 -0.14
C PHE A 101 14.23 9.40 0.47
N LYS A 102 13.18 10.00 1.05
CA LYS A 102 13.24 11.35 1.63
C LYS A 102 14.01 11.41 2.95
N HIS A 103 13.77 10.45 3.83
CA HIS A 103 14.25 10.53 5.23
C HIS A 103 15.33 9.51 5.61
N GLY A 104 15.63 8.54 4.73
CA GLY A 104 16.48 7.41 5.13
C GLY A 104 17.58 6.98 4.17
N GLY A 105 17.81 7.71 3.10
CA GLY A 105 18.86 7.37 2.13
C GLY A 105 18.64 6.01 1.43
N LEU A 106 17.39 5.55 1.34
CA LEU A 106 17.06 4.24 0.75
C LEU A 106 17.45 4.19 -0.73
N ALA A 107 17.30 5.29 -1.46
CA ALA A 107 17.57 5.34 -2.91
C ALA A 107 19.00 4.91 -3.27
N GLN A 108 20.01 5.24 -2.44
CA GLN A 108 21.42 4.90 -2.65
C GLN A 108 21.72 3.40 -2.49
N LYS A 109 20.81 2.64 -1.86
CA LYS A 109 20.96 1.20 -1.63
C LYS A 109 20.30 0.35 -2.71
N LEU A 110 19.65 0.97 -3.69
CA LEU A 110 18.88 0.25 -4.68
C LEU A 110 19.66 -0.04 -5.95
N LYS A 111 19.59 -1.29 -6.40
CA LYS A 111 20.00 -1.70 -7.73
C LYS A 111 18.91 -1.41 -8.78
N ALA A 112 17.65 -1.57 -8.42
CA ALA A 112 16.48 -1.26 -9.25
C ALA A 112 15.23 -1.05 -8.38
N TYR A 113 14.26 -0.32 -8.90
CA TYR A 113 12.99 -0.05 -8.24
C TYR A 113 11.79 -0.36 -9.14
N LEU A 114 10.82 -1.09 -8.59
CA LEU A 114 9.49 -1.26 -9.19
C LEU A 114 8.46 -0.52 -8.34
N HIS A 115 7.87 0.51 -8.90
CA HIS A 115 6.82 1.33 -8.31
C HIS A 115 5.46 0.90 -8.87
N ILE A 116 4.54 0.47 -8.02
CA ILE A 116 3.26 -0.06 -8.45
C ILE A 116 2.13 0.78 -7.89
N ASP A 117 1.41 1.45 -8.76
CA ASP A 117 0.17 2.19 -8.57
C ASP A 117 0.12 3.01 -7.28
N GLN A 118 0.89 4.10 -7.25
CA GLN A 118 0.94 5.06 -6.15
C GLN A 118 1.26 6.47 -6.65
N THR A 119 0.87 7.48 -5.88
CA THR A 119 1.21 8.89 -6.08
C THR A 119 2.30 9.33 -5.09
N PRO A 120 3.18 10.27 -5.46
CA PRO A 120 4.21 10.76 -4.54
C PRO A 120 3.69 11.74 -3.48
N LYS A 121 2.45 12.18 -3.58
CA LYS A 121 1.79 13.05 -2.60
C LYS A 121 0.34 12.61 -2.45
N ILE A 122 -0.04 12.24 -1.22
CA ILE A 122 -1.40 11.78 -0.89
C ILE A 122 -2.42 12.92 -0.93
N PRO A 123 -2.17 14.09 -0.29
CA PRO A 123 -3.07 15.23 -0.37
C PRO A 123 -3.24 15.76 -1.79
N VAL A 124 -4.43 16.35 -2.04
CA VAL A 124 -4.75 17.10 -3.25
C VAL A 124 -4.79 18.58 -2.89
N ASP A 125 -4.00 19.40 -3.60
CA ASP A 125 -3.96 20.84 -3.46
C ASP A 125 -3.56 21.50 -4.80
N ASP A 126 -3.39 22.82 -4.81
CA ASP A 126 -3.04 23.59 -6.02
C ASP A 126 -1.71 23.16 -6.65
N SER A 127 -0.79 22.60 -5.85
CA SER A 127 0.51 22.11 -6.33
C SER A 127 0.45 20.68 -6.89
N TRP A 128 -0.58 19.90 -6.54
CA TRP A 128 -0.76 18.51 -6.95
C TRP A 128 -2.22 18.05 -6.96
N GLN A 129 -2.79 17.94 -8.15
CA GLN A 129 -4.18 17.54 -8.36
C GLN A 129 -4.38 16.01 -8.43
N TYR A 130 -3.28 15.24 -8.42
CA TYR A 130 -3.26 13.79 -8.67
C TYR A 130 -2.98 12.97 -7.41
N GLY A 131 -3.35 13.51 -6.25
CA GLY A 131 -3.29 12.80 -4.96
C GLY A 131 -4.34 11.69 -4.86
N LEU A 132 -4.49 11.13 -3.68
CA LEU A 132 -5.41 10.02 -3.42
C LEU A 132 -6.85 10.40 -3.77
N LEU A 133 -7.47 9.66 -4.70
CA LEU A 133 -8.80 9.85 -5.26
C LEU A 133 -8.97 11.16 -6.08
N GLY A 134 -7.90 11.90 -6.36
CA GLY A 134 -7.95 13.11 -7.17
C GLY A 134 -9.04 14.08 -6.70
N GLN A 135 -9.92 14.53 -7.59
CA GLN A 135 -11.01 15.45 -7.26
C GLN A 135 -11.99 14.96 -6.18
N LYS A 136 -12.03 13.65 -5.91
CA LYS A 136 -12.87 13.08 -4.85
C LYS A 136 -12.19 13.07 -3.46
N HIS A 137 -10.96 13.58 -3.35
CA HIS A 137 -10.20 13.64 -2.11
C HIS A 137 -10.95 14.29 -0.93
N PRO A 138 -11.70 15.41 -1.11
CA PRO A 138 -12.47 16.00 0.00
C PRO A 138 -13.54 15.05 0.55
N LEU A 139 -14.23 14.30 -0.32
CA LEU A 139 -15.23 13.30 0.10
C LEU A 139 -14.56 12.14 0.85
N PHE A 140 -13.39 11.70 0.39
CA PHE A 140 -12.61 10.69 1.10
C PHE A 140 -12.23 11.16 2.51
N LYS A 141 -11.74 12.39 2.67
CA LYS A 141 -11.43 12.96 4.00
C LYS A 141 -12.65 13.00 4.92
N SER A 142 -13.82 13.38 4.39
CA SER A 142 -15.07 13.34 5.16
C SER A 142 -15.41 11.94 5.68
N LEU A 143 -15.28 10.91 4.82
CA LEU A 143 -15.52 9.52 5.23
C LEU A 143 -14.51 9.03 6.28
N LEU A 144 -13.25 9.43 6.17
CA LEU A 144 -12.24 9.10 7.18
C LEU A 144 -12.54 9.79 8.53
N LEU A 145 -13.01 11.03 8.51
CA LEU A 145 -13.45 11.73 9.73
C LEU A 145 -14.64 11.04 10.39
N ASP A 146 -15.61 10.56 9.60
CA ASP A 146 -16.73 9.78 10.11
C ASP A 146 -16.24 8.49 10.80
N ILE A 147 -15.31 7.76 10.17
CA ILE A 147 -14.70 6.57 10.76
C ILE A 147 -13.94 6.93 12.04
N GLN A 148 -13.12 7.97 12.02
CA GLN A 148 -12.35 8.43 13.18
C GLN A 148 -13.27 8.79 14.36
N ASN A 149 -14.37 9.50 14.11
CA ASN A 149 -15.34 9.87 15.13
C ASN A 149 -15.96 8.65 15.80
N VAL A 150 -16.39 7.66 15.01
CA VAL A 150 -16.95 6.40 15.55
C VAL A 150 -15.93 5.67 16.40
N LEU A 151 -14.70 5.50 15.91
CA LEU A 151 -13.65 4.75 16.59
C LEU A 151 -13.17 5.49 17.85
N SER A 152 -13.03 6.82 17.80
CA SER A 152 -12.61 7.64 18.95
C SER A 152 -13.63 7.64 20.07
N ALA A 153 -14.93 7.56 19.75
CA ALA A 153 -16.00 7.41 20.73
C ALA A 153 -16.08 5.99 21.35
N ASN A 154 -15.42 5.00 20.74
CA ASN A 154 -15.48 3.59 21.14
C ASN A 154 -14.09 2.97 21.37
N ARG A 155 -13.14 3.72 21.95
CA ARG A 155 -11.73 3.30 22.12
C ARG A 155 -11.55 2.02 22.96
N GLN A 156 -12.55 1.63 23.77
CA GLN A 156 -12.53 0.38 24.54
C GLN A 156 -12.82 -0.85 23.68
N ALA A 157 -13.45 -0.68 22.50
CA ALA A 157 -13.70 -1.76 21.55
C ALA A 157 -12.41 -2.10 20.80
N THR A 158 -11.99 -3.35 20.84
CA THR A 158 -10.76 -3.83 20.14
C THR A 158 -11.07 -4.52 18.82
N GLN A 159 -12.26 -5.12 18.73
CA GLN A 159 -12.73 -5.83 17.55
C GLN A 159 -14.07 -5.25 17.09
N PHE A 160 -14.42 -5.50 15.84
CA PHE A 160 -15.69 -5.02 15.27
C PHE A 160 -16.90 -5.49 16.07
N GLU A 161 -16.85 -6.70 16.61
CA GLU A 161 -17.93 -7.30 17.42
C GLU A 161 -18.13 -6.63 18.78
N ASP A 162 -17.14 -5.90 19.29
CA ASP A 162 -17.24 -5.19 20.57
C ASP A 162 -18.08 -3.90 20.46
N LEU A 163 -18.28 -3.41 19.23
CA LEU A 163 -19.06 -2.19 18.98
C LEU A 163 -20.57 -2.41 19.19
N ALA A 164 -21.26 -1.42 19.72
CA ALA A 164 -22.71 -1.38 19.69
C ALA A 164 -23.25 -1.35 18.25
N THR A 165 -24.46 -1.86 18.01
CA THR A 165 -25.05 -1.96 16.67
C THR A 165 -25.04 -0.63 15.92
N SER A 166 -25.39 0.47 16.58
CA SER A 166 -25.39 1.80 15.96
C SER A 166 -24.01 2.26 15.50
N ALA A 167 -22.94 1.95 16.25
CA ALA A 167 -21.57 2.27 15.89
C ALA A 167 -21.09 1.38 14.72
N ARG A 168 -21.46 0.09 14.73
CA ARG A 168 -21.19 -0.81 13.59
C ARG A 168 -21.80 -0.30 12.29
N ASP A 169 -23.08 0.08 12.34
CA ASP A 169 -23.81 0.56 11.17
C ASP A 169 -23.19 1.85 10.61
N GLN A 170 -22.77 2.77 11.49
CA GLN A 170 -22.06 4.00 11.07
C GLN A 170 -20.71 3.67 10.41
N LEU A 171 -19.93 2.79 11.02
CA LEU A 171 -18.63 2.37 10.48
C LEU A 171 -18.77 1.68 9.12
N VAL A 172 -19.73 0.76 9.01
CA VAL A 172 -20.05 0.05 7.77
C VAL A 172 -20.54 1.01 6.68
N LYS A 173 -21.37 2.00 7.04
CA LYS A 173 -21.84 3.04 6.10
C LYS A 173 -20.67 3.89 5.56
N ALA A 174 -19.80 4.36 6.44
CA ALA A 174 -18.64 5.17 6.04
C ALA A 174 -17.68 4.34 5.15
N TRP A 175 -17.40 3.10 5.51
CA TRP A 175 -16.60 2.19 4.70
C TRP A 175 -17.25 1.88 3.33
N GLY A 176 -18.58 1.68 3.31
CA GLY A 176 -19.33 1.52 2.06
C GLY A 176 -19.20 2.73 1.14
N GLY A 177 -19.28 3.95 1.69
CA GLY A 177 -19.03 5.18 0.95
C GLY A 177 -17.63 5.24 0.33
N PHE A 178 -16.60 4.80 1.07
CA PHE A 178 -15.24 4.71 0.53
C PHE A 178 -15.13 3.73 -0.65
N LEU A 179 -15.77 2.56 -0.56
CA LEU A 179 -15.78 1.60 -1.67
C LEU A 179 -16.55 2.11 -2.89
N GLU A 180 -17.60 2.90 -2.69
CA GLU A 180 -18.32 3.57 -3.79
C GLU A 180 -17.43 4.61 -4.48
N LEU A 181 -16.59 5.36 -3.76
CA LEU A 181 -15.64 6.29 -4.35
C LEU A 181 -14.62 5.62 -5.28
N GLN A 182 -14.23 4.38 -4.95
CA GLN A 182 -13.29 3.59 -5.75
C GLN A 182 -13.93 2.88 -6.95
N SER A 183 -15.25 2.70 -6.93
CA SER A 183 -15.93 1.92 -7.96
C SER A 183 -16.06 2.72 -9.26
N SER A 184 -15.48 2.20 -10.34
CA SER A 184 -15.71 2.67 -11.70
C SER A 184 -16.92 2.01 -12.37
N ASN A 185 -17.51 0.96 -11.77
CA ASN A 185 -18.60 0.17 -12.34
C ASN A 185 -19.78 -0.01 -11.36
N SER A 186 -20.98 0.26 -11.85
CA SER A 186 -22.25 0.23 -11.09
C SER A 186 -22.73 -1.18 -10.63
N TYR A 187 -22.04 -2.26 -10.99
CA TYR A 187 -22.47 -3.64 -10.65
C TYR A 187 -21.96 -4.14 -9.30
N SER A 188 -20.79 -3.71 -8.86
CA SER A 188 -20.20 -4.07 -7.56
C SER A 188 -20.98 -3.55 -6.34
N PRO A 189 -21.60 -2.33 -6.39
CA PRO A 189 -22.26 -1.74 -5.22
C PRO A 189 -23.47 -2.51 -4.71
N LYS A 190 -24.24 -3.20 -5.59
CA LYS A 190 -25.49 -3.86 -5.16
C LYS A 190 -25.26 -5.11 -4.31
N LEU A 191 -24.34 -5.97 -4.71
CA LEU A 191 -23.96 -7.16 -3.92
C LEU A 191 -23.29 -6.75 -2.61
N PHE A 192 -22.44 -5.73 -2.67
CA PHE A 192 -21.79 -5.19 -1.49
C PHE A 192 -22.80 -4.53 -0.53
N LYS A 193 -23.74 -3.73 -1.03
CA LYS A 193 -24.85 -3.19 -0.23
C LYS A 193 -25.70 -4.28 0.43
N ALA A 194 -25.97 -5.37 -0.27
CA ALA A 194 -26.69 -6.52 0.30
C ALA A 194 -25.88 -7.17 1.43
N ALA A 195 -24.57 -7.31 1.26
CA ALA A 195 -23.68 -7.83 2.31
C ALA A 195 -23.51 -6.85 3.49
N LEU A 196 -23.49 -5.55 3.25
CA LEU A 196 -23.48 -4.51 4.29
C LEU A 196 -24.75 -4.58 5.18
N ASN A 197 -25.88 -4.93 4.60
CA ASN A 197 -27.15 -5.10 5.33
C ASN A 197 -27.27 -6.45 6.06
N CYS A 198 -26.25 -7.32 5.98
CA CYS A 198 -26.23 -8.60 6.67
C CYS A 198 -25.22 -8.54 7.85
N PRO A 199 -25.69 -8.47 9.11
CA PRO A 199 -24.80 -8.31 10.27
C PRO A 199 -23.70 -9.37 10.38
N PHE A 200 -23.99 -10.60 9.96
CA PHE A 200 -23.02 -11.70 9.97
C PHE A 200 -21.86 -11.48 8.97
N LEU A 201 -22.10 -10.76 7.86
CA LEU A 201 -21.11 -10.52 6.82
C LEU A 201 -20.33 -9.22 7.05
N GLN A 202 -20.86 -8.28 7.83
CA GLN A 202 -20.27 -6.95 8.02
C GLN A 202 -18.80 -7.02 8.44
N LYS A 203 -18.45 -7.88 9.38
CA LYS A 203 -17.06 -8.03 9.84
C LYS A 203 -16.08 -8.43 8.74
N TYR A 204 -16.52 -9.24 7.77
CA TYR A 204 -15.65 -9.68 6.67
C TYR A 204 -15.48 -8.61 5.59
N LEU A 205 -16.28 -7.56 5.63
CA LEU A 205 -16.18 -6.43 4.72
C LEU A 205 -15.20 -5.37 5.22
N MET A 206 -14.85 -5.40 6.51
CA MET A 206 -13.88 -4.47 7.07
C MET A 206 -12.44 -4.88 6.67
N PRO A 207 -11.62 -3.94 6.18
CA PRO A 207 -10.27 -4.24 5.70
C PRO A 207 -9.32 -4.58 6.84
N ILE A 208 -9.62 -4.08 8.04
CA ILE A 208 -8.80 -4.20 9.24
C ILE A 208 -9.73 -4.64 10.36
N GLN A 209 -9.45 -5.79 10.97
CA GLN A 209 -10.29 -6.37 12.03
C GLN A 209 -10.06 -5.70 13.39
N ARG A 210 -8.82 -5.34 13.71
CA ARG A 210 -8.48 -4.61 14.92
C ARG A 210 -8.81 -3.13 14.76
N LEU A 211 -9.72 -2.64 15.58
CA LEU A 211 -10.23 -1.25 15.50
C LEU A 211 -9.17 -0.21 15.88
N ASP A 212 -8.27 -0.54 16.79
CA ASP A 212 -7.13 0.31 17.14
C ASP A 212 -6.20 0.53 15.95
N TYR A 213 -5.90 -0.52 15.17
CA TYR A 213 -5.15 -0.41 13.93
C TYR A 213 -5.92 0.35 12.84
N LEU A 214 -7.24 0.13 12.72
CA LEU A 214 -8.06 0.89 11.78
C LEU A 214 -7.98 2.39 12.09
N LEU A 215 -8.10 2.76 13.37
CA LEU A 215 -7.96 4.15 13.80
C LEU A 215 -6.58 4.72 13.46
N TRP A 216 -5.50 3.99 13.76
CA TRP A 216 -4.14 4.41 13.48
C TRP A 216 -3.89 4.68 11.99
N TYR A 217 -4.38 3.80 11.10
CA TYR A 217 -4.28 4.02 9.66
C TYR A 217 -5.15 5.19 9.18
N VAL A 218 -6.36 5.33 9.72
CA VAL A 218 -7.25 6.46 9.40
C VAL A 218 -6.61 7.78 9.78
N GLU A 219 -6.07 7.89 11.00
CA GLU A 219 -5.35 9.07 11.48
C GLU A 219 -4.13 9.37 10.61
N ASN A 220 -3.39 8.35 10.18
CA ASN A 220 -2.29 8.53 9.25
C ASN A 220 -2.77 9.16 7.93
N TYR A 221 -3.80 8.62 7.29
CA TYR A 221 -4.30 9.16 6.01
C TYR A 221 -4.93 10.55 6.13
N LEU A 222 -5.49 10.90 7.29
CA LEU A 222 -6.02 12.24 7.57
C LEU A 222 -4.93 13.29 7.72
N ASN A 223 -3.80 12.92 8.33
CA ASN A 223 -2.74 13.83 8.76
C ASN A 223 -1.47 13.74 7.90
N HIS A 224 -1.39 12.78 6.96
CA HIS A 224 -0.22 12.62 6.11
C HIS A 224 -0.14 13.73 5.07
N ASP A 225 0.80 14.65 5.23
CA ASP A 225 1.01 15.84 4.39
C ASP A 225 2.32 15.81 3.59
N GLU A 226 3.05 14.69 3.66
CA GLU A 226 4.34 14.52 3.00
C GLU A 226 4.25 14.59 1.47
N ASP A 227 5.20 15.32 0.89
CA ASP A 227 5.44 15.41 -0.55
C ASP A 227 6.76 14.71 -0.88
N TYR A 228 6.69 13.66 -1.69
CA TYR A 228 7.85 12.85 -2.09
C TYR A 228 8.26 13.09 -3.55
N ARG A 229 7.70 14.09 -4.22
CA ARG A 229 8.01 14.36 -5.65
C ARG A 229 9.50 14.62 -5.86
N GLU A 230 10.12 15.39 -4.99
CA GLU A 230 11.56 15.64 -5.04
C GLU A 230 12.35 14.37 -4.73
N ALA A 231 11.98 13.64 -3.66
CA ALA A 231 12.69 12.45 -3.24
C ALA A 231 12.68 11.34 -4.28
N ILE A 232 11.54 11.10 -4.95
CA ILE A 232 11.46 10.09 -6.02
C ILE A 232 12.24 10.52 -7.27
N SER A 233 12.29 11.82 -7.59
CA SER A 233 13.05 12.34 -8.74
C SER A 233 14.55 12.14 -8.60
N GLN A 234 15.06 11.96 -7.38
CA GLN A 234 16.47 11.70 -7.07
C GLN A 234 16.85 10.21 -7.14
N VAL A 235 15.91 9.33 -7.47
CA VAL A 235 16.19 7.89 -7.60
C VAL A 235 16.97 7.64 -8.90
N ASN A 236 18.24 7.25 -8.78
CA ASN A 236 19.15 7.07 -9.92
C ASN A 236 19.24 5.63 -10.45
N CYS A 237 18.66 4.63 -9.78
CA CYS A 237 18.61 3.27 -10.27
C CYS A 237 17.53 3.08 -11.35
N PRO A 238 17.65 2.06 -12.22
CA PRO A 238 16.60 1.72 -13.18
C PRO A 238 15.26 1.54 -12.48
N THR A 239 14.27 2.35 -12.89
CA THR A 239 12.97 2.36 -12.27
C THR A 239 11.88 1.93 -13.25
N THR A 240 10.92 1.13 -12.80
CA THR A 240 9.74 0.76 -13.61
C THR A 240 8.49 1.14 -12.85
N PHE A 241 7.54 1.78 -13.54
CA PHE A 241 6.23 2.10 -13.00
C PHE A 241 5.19 1.14 -13.57
N PHE A 242 4.41 0.48 -12.72
CA PHE A 242 3.21 -0.24 -13.12
C PHE A 242 2.00 0.64 -12.82
N ILE A 243 1.28 1.04 -13.86
CA ILE A 243 0.21 2.04 -13.80
C ILE A 243 -1.09 1.41 -14.30
N GLY A 244 -2.12 1.42 -13.47
CA GLY A 244 -3.47 1.05 -13.86
C GLY A 244 -4.17 2.20 -14.59
N ARG A 245 -4.57 2.01 -15.87
CA ARG A 245 -5.25 3.03 -16.68
C ARG A 245 -6.55 3.54 -16.07
N SER A 246 -7.24 2.67 -15.34
CA SER A 246 -8.51 3.00 -14.70
C SER A 246 -8.37 3.15 -13.18
N SER A 247 -7.15 3.46 -12.69
CA SER A 247 -6.93 3.65 -11.27
C SER A 247 -7.71 4.86 -10.76
N THR A 248 -8.71 4.59 -9.92
CA THR A 248 -9.51 5.64 -9.27
C THR A 248 -8.87 6.13 -7.98
N LEU A 249 -8.01 5.30 -7.35
CA LEU A 249 -7.28 5.70 -6.16
C LEU A 249 -6.17 6.69 -6.50
N TYR A 250 -5.36 6.37 -7.49
CA TYR A 250 -4.24 7.22 -7.92
C TYR A 250 -4.36 7.50 -9.41
N PRO A 251 -4.76 8.73 -9.80
CA PRO A 251 -4.95 9.08 -11.20
C PRO A 251 -3.74 8.73 -12.07
N GLU A 252 -3.99 8.04 -13.19
CA GLU A 252 -2.96 7.64 -14.14
C GLU A 252 -2.05 8.79 -14.56
N THR A 253 -2.66 9.96 -14.80
CA THR A 253 -1.95 11.17 -15.25
C THR A 253 -0.84 11.54 -14.26
N GLY A 254 -1.12 11.56 -12.96
CA GLY A 254 -0.10 11.87 -11.95
C GLY A 254 1.05 10.87 -11.92
N GLN A 255 0.74 9.59 -11.99
CA GLN A 255 1.75 8.53 -12.04
C GLN A 255 2.61 8.63 -13.32
N THR A 256 1.99 8.95 -14.46
CA THR A 256 2.69 9.14 -15.74
C THR A 256 3.64 10.35 -15.69
N ILE A 257 3.19 11.49 -15.12
CA ILE A 257 4.03 12.68 -14.93
C ILE A 257 5.31 12.31 -14.13
N ILE A 258 5.15 11.59 -13.04
CA ILE A 258 6.31 11.18 -12.23
C ILE A 258 7.20 10.19 -12.98
N ALA A 259 6.63 9.20 -13.67
CA ALA A 259 7.44 8.28 -14.46
C ALA A 259 8.24 8.98 -15.56
N GLN A 260 7.67 10.02 -16.18
CA GLN A 260 8.33 10.83 -17.21
C GLN A 260 9.38 11.80 -16.67
N SER A 261 9.28 12.17 -15.39
CA SER A 261 10.26 13.07 -14.76
C SER A 261 11.59 12.40 -14.42
N LEU A 262 11.66 11.06 -14.43
CA LEU A 262 12.88 10.30 -14.19
C LEU A 262 13.51 9.86 -15.52
N SER A 263 14.78 10.20 -15.73
CA SER A 263 15.52 9.85 -16.96
C SER A 263 15.76 8.34 -17.16
N ASN A 264 15.72 7.57 -16.09
CA ASN A 264 15.96 6.13 -16.01
C ASN A 264 14.71 5.30 -15.74
N ALA A 265 13.53 5.88 -15.91
CA ALA A 265 12.26 5.21 -15.68
C ALA A 265 11.56 4.78 -16.97
N LYS A 266 10.77 3.71 -16.85
CA LYS A 266 9.80 3.29 -17.87
C LYS A 266 8.44 3.03 -17.22
N ALA A 267 7.36 3.30 -17.95
CA ALA A 267 6.00 3.01 -17.54
C ALA A 267 5.45 1.78 -18.27
N VAL A 268 4.80 0.90 -17.53
CA VAL A 268 4.05 -0.25 -18.04
C VAL A 268 2.59 -0.05 -17.64
N TYR A 269 1.73 0.14 -18.62
CA TYR A 269 0.31 0.41 -18.41
C TYR A 269 -0.51 -0.88 -18.39
N PHE A 270 -1.44 -0.96 -17.46
CA PHE A 270 -2.42 -2.04 -17.35
C PHE A 270 -3.77 -1.51 -17.81
N GLU A 271 -4.09 -1.74 -19.08
CA GLU A 271 -5.20 -1.11 -19.82
C GLU A 271 -6.57 -1.39 -19.23
N ARG A 272 -6.77 -2.56 -18.63
CA ARG A 272 -8.05 -3.00 -18.03
C ARG A 272 -7.94 -3.15 -16.51
N SER A 273 -7.14 -2.31 -15.87
CA SER A 273 -6.88 -2.37 -14.45
C SER A 273 -7.01 -1.00 -13.80
N GLY A 274 -7.60 -1.00 -12.62
CA GLY A 274 -7.46 0.07 -11.65
C GLY A 274 -6.23 -0.16 -10.75
N HIS A 275 -6.42 0.14 -9.48
CA HIS A 275 -5.39 0.05 -8.43
C HIS A 275 -4.79 -1.36 -8.22
N THR A 276 -5.49 -2.41 -8.63
CA THR A 276 -5.12 -3.80 -8.33
C THR A 276 -4.80 -4.62 -9.60
N PRO A 277 -3.72 -4.30 -10.36
CA PRO A 277 -3.37 -5.02 -11.58
C PRO A 277 -3.05 -6.50 -11.34
N LEU A 278 -2.58 -6.84 -10.15
CA LEU A 278 -2.33 -8.23 -9.74
C LEU A 278 -3.63 -9.08 -9.68
N ILE A 279 -4.80 -8.45 -9.47
CA ILE A 279 -6.10 -9.14 -9.45
C ILE A 279 -6.77 -9.07 -10.83
N THR A 280 -6.78 -7.92 -11.46
CA THR A 280 -7.56 -7.66 -12.69
C THR A 280 -6.87 -8.14 -13.95
N GLN A 281 -5.53 -8.14 -13.98
CA GLN A 281 -4.70 -8.60 -15.09
C GLN A 281 -3.53 -9.49 -14.60
N PRO A 282 -3.77 -10.58 -13.85
CA PRO A 282 -2.73 -11.34 -13.14
C PRO A 282 -1.67 -11.95 -14.06
N ARG A 283 -2.06 -12.38 -15.26
CA ARG A 283 -1.10 -12.95 -16.25
C ARG A 283 -0.12 -11.88 -16.73
N LYS A 284 -0.63 -10.70 -17.13
CA LYS A 284 0.22 -9.58 -17.54
C LYS A 284 1.09 -9.12 -16.38
N PHE A 285 0.52 -9.01 -15.18
CA PHE A 285 1.26 -8.61 -13.99
C PHE A 285 2.44 -9.54 -13.69
N SER A 286 2.24 -10.86 -13.73
CA SER A 286 3.29 -11.86 -13.57
C SER A 286 4.38 -11.75 -14.65
N GLN A 287 3.98 -11.59 -15.91
CA GLN A 287 4.92 -11.45 -17.03
C GLN A 287 5.78 -10.19 -16.89
N GLU A 288 5.18 -9.05 -16.54
CA GLU A 288 5.91 -7.79 -16.42
C GLU A 288 6.83 -7.75 -15.18
N ILE A 289 6.45 -8.41 -14.06
CA ILE A 289 7.39 -8.65 -12.95
C ILE A 289 8.57 -9.50 -13.42
N GLY A 290 8.32 -10.59 -14.15
CA GLY A 290 9.39 -11.43 -14.70
C GLY A 290 10.36 -10.64 -15.58
N LYS A 291 9.85 -9.84 -16.53
CA LYS A 291 10.67 -8.96 -17.38
C LYS A 291 11.44 -7.91 -16.58
N PHE A 292 10.80 -7.30 -15.56
CA PHE A 292 11.50 -6.36 -14.69
C PHE A 292 12.69 -7.01 -14.01
N LEU A 293 12.52 -8.20 -13.43
CA LEU A 293 13.57 -8.94 -12.75
C LEU A 293 14.67 -9.41 -13.73
N GLU A 294 14.31 -9.93 -14.91
CA GLU A 294 15.27 -10.39 -15.92
C GLU A 294 16.21 -9.28 -16.39
N ASN A 295 15.70 -8.06 -16.56
CA ASN A 295 16.50 -6.89 -16.90
C ASN A 295 17.56 -6.53 -15.83
N GLN A 296 17.41 -7.04 -14.58
CA GLN A 296 18.38 -6.83 -13.51
C GLN A 296 19.37 -8.01 -13.36
N SER A 297 19.24 -9.02 -14.21
CA SER A 297 20.11 -10.20 -14.15
C SER A 297 21.44 -10.00 -14.89
N GLN A 298 21.47 -9.01 -15.76
CA GLN A 298 22.67 -8.58 -16.47
C GLN A 298 23.46 -7.62 -15.57
#